data_f7559c87930d13439ca67e09d790df5c
#
_entry.id   f7559c87930d13439ca67e09d790df5c
#
_cell.length_a   1.000
_cell.length_b   1.000
_cell.length_c   1.000
_cell.angle_alpha   90.00
_cell.angle_beta   90.00
_cell.angle_gamma   90.00
#
_symmetry.space_group_name_H-M   'P 1'
#
loop_
_entity.id
_entity.type
_entity.pdbx_description
1 polymer ?
#
loop_
_entity_poly.entity_id
_entity_poly.type
_entity_poly.pdbx_seq_one_letter_code
_entity_poly.pdbx_strand_id
1 'polypeptide(L)'
;MKLSTKEFDAMQMGWRKWYIEKVELKTFEKFGLHIKDSDILEVGCGNGYAASLITEQKPHSYTGLDIMPEQLEIARGRNLPNAVFVEGSADDLSGFADKSFDAILDFCILHHVEGWRTFFDESHRVLKDGGCIYAADLSKRCIHMVDATLHWGHAEEALFTLKEFEEEAKKHGFRTVRKANDLGLEGYFRFQKE
;
A
#
# COMPACT_ATOMS: atom_id res chain seq x y z
N MET A 1 -1.82 8.50 10.38
CA MET A 1 -0.96 9.60 10.93
C MET A 1 -0.20 10.27 9.78
N LYS A 2 0.00 11.62 9.82
CA LYS A 2 0.87 12.29 8.82
C LYS A 2 2.34 11.98 9.10
N LEU A 3 3.14 11.79 8.04
CA LEU A 3 4.57 11.58 8.14
C LEU A 3 5.27 12.77 8.84
N SER A 4 6.32 12.50 9.60
CA SER A 4 7.22 13.56 10.07
C SER A 4 7.96 14.20 8.88
N THR A 5 8.44 15.44 9.02
CA THR A 5 9.17 16.11 7.92
C THR A 5 10.39 15.30 7.45
N LYS A 6 11.12 14.68 8.39
CA LYS A 6 12.31 13.87 8.05
C LYS A 6 11.94 12.61 7.26
N GLU A 7 10.87 11.98 7.65
CA GLU A 7 10.35 10.78 6.99
C GLU A 7 9.80 11.12 5.60
N PHE A 8 9.05 12.22 5.50
CA PHE A 8 8.60 12.77 4.23
C PHE A 8 9.77 12.99 3.27
N ASP A 9 10.87 13.62 3.72
CA ASP A 9 12.05 13.83 2.90
C ASP A 9 12.71 12.50 2.50
N ALA A 10 12.78 11.52 3.42
CA ALA A 10 13.33 10.21 3.13
C ALA A 10 12.53 9.47 2.05
N MET A 11 11.20 9.58 2.05
CA MET A 11 10.32 8.99 1.04
C MET A 11 10.50 9.60 -0.36
N GLN A 12 11.03 10.84 -0.46
CA GLN A 12 11.34 11.49 -1.74
C GLN A 12 12.69 11.05 -2.35
N MET A 13 13.53 10.38 -1.58
CA MET A 13 14.90 10.03 -2.00
C MET A 13 14.93 9.01 -3.13
N GLY A 14 16.00 9.05 -3.91
CA GLY A 14 16.21 8.15 -5.06
C GLY A 14 16.25 6.66 -4.68
N TRP A 15 16.75 6.32 -3.47
CA TRP A 15 16.78 4.94 -2.98
C TRP A 15 15.37 4.36 -2.80
N ARG A 16 14.39 5.15 -2.30
CA ARG A 16 13.00 4.71 -2.13
C ARG A 16 12.35 4.41 -3.48
N LYS A 17 12.58 5.29 -4.47
CA LYS A 17 12.11 5.10 -5.85
C LYS A 17 12.68 3.83 -6.45
N TRP A 18 13.99 3.62 -6.31
CA TRP A 18 14.65 2.39 -6.77
C TRP A 18 14.05 1.15 -6.08
N TYR A 19 13.77 1.24 -4.78
CA TYR A 19 13.21 0.14 -3.99
C TYR A 19 11.80 -0.22 -4.44
N ILE A 20 10.92 0.77 -4.62
CA ILE A 20 9.57 0.57 -5.18
C ILE A 20 9.67 -0.14 -6.54
N GLU A 21 10.49 0.36 -7.45
CA GLU A 21 10.58 -0.16 -8.81
C GLU A 21 11.22 -1.56 -8.89
N LYS A 22 12.35 -1.75 -8.19
CA LYS A 22 13.20 -2.94 -8.37
C LYS A 22 12.90 -4.07 -7.40
N VAL A 23 12.31 -3.76 -6.25
CA VAL A 23 12.05 -4.75 -5.20
C VAL A 23 10.54 -4.98 -5.03
N GLU A 24 9.80 -3.98 -4.57
CA GLU A 24 8.39 -4.15 -4.21
C GLU A 24 7.52 -4.49 -5.42
N LEU A 25 7.49 -3.64 -6.45
CA LEU A 25 6.69 -3.87 -7.65
C LEU A 25 7.08 -5.17 -8.36
N LYS A 26 8.38 -5.47 -8.45
CA LYS A 26 8.85 -6.73 -9.03
C LYS A 26 8.43 -7.96 -8.20
N THR A 27 8.34 -7.82 -6.88
CA THR A 27 7.83 -8.88 -6.02
C THR A 27 6.33 -9.08 -6.24
N PHE A 28 5.56 -8.00 -6.36
CA PHE A 28 4.14 -8.07 -6.67
C PHE A 28 3.87 -8.72 -8.04
N GLU A 29 4.65 -8.37 -9.07
CA GLU A 29 4.59 -9.02 -10.37
C GLU A 29 4.90 -10.53 -10.28
N LYS A 30 5.94 -10.93 -9.53
CA LYS A 30 6.25 -12.35 -9.28
C LYS A 30 5.15 -13.07 -8.48
N PHE A 31 4.41 -12.33 -7.65
CA PHE A 31 3.26 -12.86 -6.91
C PHE A 31 2.00 -12.93 -7.78
N GLY A 32 2.06 -12.46 -9.03
CA GLY A 32 0.99 -12.53 -10.00
C GLY A 32 0.12 -11.28 -10.06
N LEU A 33 0.67 -10.10 -9.70
CA LEU A 33 0.01 -8.84 -9.98
C LEU A 33 -0.15 -8.68 -11.50
N HIS A 34 -1.39 -8.51 -11.92
CA HIS A 34 -1.75 -8.21 -13.30
C HIS A 34 -2.27 -6.77 -13.36
N ILE A 35 -1.56 -5.90 -14.07
CA ILE A 35 -1.87 -4.46 -14.12
C ILE A 35 -2.69 -4.13 -15.37
N LYS A 36 -2.31 -4.70 -16.52
CA LYS A 36 -2.96 -4.37 -17.78
C LYS A 36 -4.46 -4.67 -17.73
N ASP A 37 -5.26 -3.69 -18.17
CA ASP A 37 -6.72 -3.79 -18.23
C ASP A 37 -7.43 -4.01 -16.85
N SER A 38 -6.70 -3.82 -15.72
CA SER A 38 -7.22 -3.97 -14.36
C SER A 38 -7.56 -2.63 -13.72
N ASP A 39 -8.51 -2.63 -12.78
CA ASP A 39 -8.83 -1.50 -11.92
C ASP A 39 -7.97 -1.58 -10.65
N ILE A 40 -7.07 -0.61 -10.47
CA ILE A 40 -6.06 -0.62 -9.41
C ILE A 40 -6.33 0.50 -8.39
N LEU A 41 -6.32 0.15 -7.11
CA LEU A 41 -6.24 1.11 -6.00
C LEU A 41 -4.85 1.01 -5.36
N GLU A 42 -4.17 2.14 -5.20
CA GLU A 42 -2.97 2.23 -4.36
C GLU A 42 -3.31 3.05 -3.11
N VAL A 43 -3.10 2.48 -1.93
CA VAL A 43 -3.25 3.17 -0.65
C VAL A 43 -1.91 3.77 -0.22
N GLY A 44 -1.93 5.06 0.20
CA GLY A 44 -0.72 5.82 0.50
C GLY A 44 0.14 6.10 -0.74
N CYS A 45 -0.48 6.55 -1.83
CA CYS A 45 0.20 6.73 -3.12
C CYS A 45 1.27 7.84 -3.13
N GLY A 46 1.33 8.64 -2.09
CA GLY A 46 2.30 9.73 -1.96
C GLY A 46 2.33 10.64 -3.18
N ASN A 47 3.54 10.96 -3.64
CA ASN A 47 3.76 11.81 -4.81
C ASN A 47 3.47 11.12 -6.17
N GLY A 48 2.89 9.92 -6.17
CA GLY A 48 2.52 9.19 -7.37
C GLY A 48 3.71 8.59 -8.14
N TYR A 49 4.82 8.26 -7.48
CA TYR A 49 5.94 7.61 -8.17
C TYR A 49 5.57 6.19 -8.64
N ALA A 50 5.00 5.36 -7.76
CA ALA A 50 4.54 4.03 -8.15
C ALA A 50 3.43 4.12 -9.20
N ALA A 51 2.53 5.10 -9.09
CA ALA A 51 1.52 5.40 -10.11
C ALA A 51 2.12 5.55 -11.51
N SER A 52 3.27 6.24 -11.65
CA SER A 52 3.92 6.41 -12.95
C SER A 52 4.38 5.09 -13.56
N LEU A 53 4.89 4.16 -12.74
CA LEU A 53 5.32 2.82 -13.19
C LEU A 53 4.13 1.91 -13.54
N ILE A 54 3.05 2.04 -12.78
CA ILE A 54 1.84 1.23 -12.97
C ILE A 54 1.07 1.67 -14.21
N THR A 55 0.91 2.98 -14.41
CA THR A 55 0.15 3.51 -15.57
C THR A 55 0.85 3.26 -16.90
N GLU A 56 2.18 3.13 -16.94
CA GLU A 56 2.92 2.68 -18.12
C GLU A 56 2.51 1.28 -18.60
N GLN A 57 2.02 0.43 -17.69
CA GLN A 57 1.52 -0.92 -17.98
C GLN A 57 0.05 -0.96 -18.43
N LYS A 58 -0.57 0.21 -18.61
CA LYS A 58 -1.93 0.40 -19.16
C LYS A 58 -3.03 -0.31 -18.34
N PRO A 59 -3.22 0.03 -17.08
CA PRO A 59 -4.40 -0.40 -16.33
C PRO A 59 -5.67 0.15 -16.99
N HIS A 60 -6.82 -0.49 -16.73
CA HIS A 60 -8.12 0.09 -17.10
C HIS A 60 -8.33 1.41 -16.34
N SER A 61 -8.11 1.40 -15.03
CA SER A 61 -8.08 2.59 -14.19
C SER A 61 -7.04 2.46 -13.08
N TYR A 62 -6.51 3.60 -12.63
CA TYR A 62 -5.67 3.71 -11.46
C TYR A 62 -6.23 4.76 -10.52
N THR A 63 -6.39 4.40 -9.25
CA THR A 63 -6.78 5.31 -8.18
C THR A 63 -5.69 5.34 -7.13
N GLY A 64 -5.10 6.50 -6.88
CA GLY A 64 -4.16 6.71 -5.78
C GLY A 64 -4.85 7.42 -4.62
N LEU A 65 -4.82 6.83 -3.44
CA LEU A 65 -5.34 7.39 -2.20
C LEU A 65 -4.19 7.83 -1.30
N ASP A 66 -4.25 9.04 -0.76
CA ASP A 66 -3.30 9.52 0.23
C ASP A 66 -3.96 10.53 1.18
N ILE A 67 -3.49 10.59 2.41
CA ILE A 67 -4.00 11.52 3.43
C ILE A 67 -3.36 12.92 3.33
N MET A 68 -2.29 13.07 2.54
CA MET A 68 -1.49 14.28 2.45
C MET A 68 -1.81 15.06 1.16
N PRO A 69 -2.58 16.19 1.22
CA PRO A 69 -2.90 16.98 0.04
C PRO A 69 -1.67 17.45 -0.75
N GLU A 70 -0.58 17.74 -0.07
CA GLU A 70 0.66 18.20 -0.66
C GLU A 70 1.31 17.13 -1.57
N GLN A 71 1.19 15.86 -1.19
CA GLN A 71 1.64 14.73 -2.00
C GLN A 71 0.74 14.56 -3.23
N LEU A 72 -0.57 14.68 -3.04
CA LEU A 72 -1.55 14.54 -4.11
C LEU A 72 -1.41 15.65 -5.16
N GLU A 73 -1.03 16.86 -4.78
CA GLU A 73 -0.73 17.93 -5.74
C GLU A 73 0.43 17.55 -6.66
N ILE A 74 1.51 16.98 -6.11
CA ILE A 74 2.65 16.49 -6.88
C ILE A 74 2.22 15.33 -7.80
N ALA A 75 1.44 14.39 -7.25
CA ALA A 75 0.93 13.24 -8.02
C ALA A 75 0.06 13.67 -9.20
N ARG A 76 -0.89 14.58 -8.98
CA ARG A 76 -1.73 15.16 -10.04
C ARG A 76 -0.90 15.90 -11.10
N GLY A 77 0.15 16.60 -10.69
CA GLY A 77 1.08 17.29 -11.58
C GLY A 77 1.83 16.37 -12.55
N ARG A 78 1.85 15.05 -12.34
CA ARG A 78 2.44 14.07 -13.26
C ARG A 78 1.61 13.84 -14.51
N ASN A 79 0.32 14.22 -14.51
CA ASN A 79 -0.60 14.07 -15.65
C ASN A 79 -0.63 12.65 -16.23
N LEU A 80 -0.74 11.64 -15.34
CA LEU A 80 -0.70 10.23 -15.71
C LEU A 80 -2.03 9.81 -16.39
N PRO A 81 -1.97 9.01 -17.47
CA PRO A 81 -3.17 8.55 -18.15
C PRO A 81 -3.96 7.57 -17.26
N ASN A 82 -5.29 7.66 -17.30
CA ASN A 82 -6.22 6.79 -16.56
C ASN A 82 -5.98 6.78 -15.04
N ALA A 83 -5.37 7.85 -14.49
CA ALA A 83 -5.09 7.99 -13.07
C ALA A 83 -5.93 9.09 -12.42
N VAL A 84 -6.49 8.80 -11.27
CA VAL A 84 -7.11 9.78 -10.37
C VAL A 84 -6.45 9.71 -9.00
N PHE A 85 -6.37 10.86 -8.32
CA PHE A 85 -5.75 10.97 -7.00
C PHE A 85 -6.75 11.58 -6.03
N VAL A 86 -7.06 10.85 -4.95
CA VAL A 86 -8.12 11.14 -3.99
C VAL A 86 -7.51 11.31 -2.60
N GLU A 87 -7.97 12.32 -1.87
CA GLU A 87 -7.63 12.49 -0.46
C GLU A 87 -8.46 11.54 0.40
N GLY A 88 -7.80 10.77 1.25
CA GLY A 88 -8.46 9.84 2.16
C GLY A 88 -7.48 8.94 2.89
N SER A 89 -8.01 8.14 3.80
CA SER A 89 -7.23 7.20 4.62
C SER A 89 -7.47 5.76 4.18
N ALA A 90 -6.45 4.91 4.31
CA ALA A 90 -6.54 3.50 3.94
C ALA A 90 -7.56 2.71 4.78
N ASP A 91 -7.88 3.16 5.98
CA ASP A 91 -8.89 2.58 6.87
C ASP A 91 -10.31 3.10 6.65
N ASP A 92 -10.50 4.03 5.68
CA ASP A 92 -11.81 4.53 5.26
C ASP A 92 -11.90 4.61 3.73
N LEU A 93 -12.39 3.54 3.12
CA LEU A 93 -12.63 3.47 1.67
C LEU A 93 -14.11 3.69 1.31
N SER A 94 -14.90 4.27 2.21
CA SER A 94 -16.36 4.47 2.04
C SER A 94 -16.73 5.31 0.80
N GLY A 95 -15.78 6.12 0.30
CA GLY A 95 -15.94 6.87 -0.95
C GLY A 95 -15.92 6.00 -2.22
N PHE A 96 -15.57 4.71 -2.12
CA PHE A 96 -15.50 3.80 -3.27
C PHE A 96 -16.66 2.79 -3.23
N ALA A 97 -17.16 2.45 -4.40
CA ALA A 97 -18.22 1.46 -4.54
C ALA A 97 -17.73 0.05 -4.22
N ASP A 98 -18.63 -0.83 -3.81
CA ASP A 98 -18.36 -2.24 -3.64
C ASP A 98 -17.87 -2.86 -4.95
N LYS A 99 -16.95 -3.81 -4.85
CA LYS A 99 -16.44 -4.60 -6.00
C LYS A 99 -15.96 -3.74 -7.17
N SER A 100 -15.25 -2.65 -6.89
CA SER A 100 -14.75 -1.72 -7.91
C SER A 100 -13.31 -1.99 -8.35
N PHE A 101 -12.50 -2.68 -7.54
CA PHE A 101 -11.08 -2.89 -7.83
C PHE A 101 -10.70 -4.35 -8.03
N ASP A 102 -9.78 -4.61 -8.97
CA ASP A 102 -9.16 -5.93 -9.18
C ASP A 102 -8.00 -6.15 -8.21
N ALA A 103 -7.25 -5.08 -7.90
CA ALA A 103 -6.15 -5.14 -6.96
C ALA A 103 -6.04 -3.88 -6.10
N ILE A 104 -5.64 -4.08 -4.85
CA ILE A 104 -5.19 -3.02 -3.92
C ILE A 104 -3.69 -3.19 -3.70
N LEU A 105 -2.94 -2.09 -3.79
CA LEU A 105 -1.50 -2.05 -3.61
C LEU A 105 -1.15 -1.24 -2.37
N ASP A 106 -0.28 -1.80 -1.54
CA ASP A 106 0.35 -1.15 -0.39
C ASP A 106 1.86 -1.21 -0.56
N PHE A 107 2.47 -0.04 -0.68
CA PHE A 107 3.91 0.15 -0.75
C PHE A 107 4.43 0.74 0.55
N CYS A 108 4.38 -0.05 1.63
CA CYS A 108 4.98 0.28 2.91
C CYS A 108 4.33 1.50 3.61
N ILE A 109 2.98 1.46 3.76
CA ILE A 109 2.27 2.56 4.43
C ILE A 109 1.36 2.12 5.58
N LEU A 110 0.94 0.84 5.64
CA LEU A 110 -0.08 0.43 6.60
C LEU A 110 0.41 0.50 8.05
N HIS A 111 1.72 0.43 8.29
CA HIS A 111 2.31 0.68 9.61
C HIS A 111 2.19 2.14 10.11
N HIS A 112 1.67 3.05 9.28
CA HIS A 112 1.28 4.42 9.68
C HIS A 112 -0.22 4.56 9.94
N VAL A 113 -1.01 3.54 9.67
CA VAL A 113 -2.48 3.55 9.75
C VAL A 113 -2.93 2.92 11.06
N GLU A 114 -3.41 3.74 12.00
CA GLU A 114 -3.89 3.24 13.30
C GLU A 114 -5.04 2.24 13.13
N GLY A 115 -5.91 2.49 12.14
CA GLY A 115 -7.03 1.62 11.76
C GLY A 115 -6.66 0.50 10.77
N TRP A 116 -5.40 0.04 10.70
CA TRP A 116 -4.96 -0.97 9.72
C TRP A 116 -5.81 -2.27 9.71
N ARG A 117 -6.50 -2.58 10.80
CA ARG A 117 -7.43 -3.72 10.83
C ARG A 117 -8.70 -3.44 10.02
N THR A 118 -9.24 -2.22 10.13
CA THR A 118 -10.41 -1.79 9.34
C THR A 118 -10.09 -1.74 7.85
N PHE A 119 -8.83 -1.50 7.48
CA PHE A 119 -8.37 -1.60 6.10
C PHE A 119 -8.76 -2.93 5.43
N PHE A 120 -8.70 -4.05 6.16
CA PHE A 120 -9.08 -5.35 5.58
C PHE A 120 -10.59 -5.46 5.34
N ASP A 121 -11.44 -4.93 6.24
CA ASP A 121 -12.90 -4.89 6.04
C ASP A 121 -13.25 -4.09 4.78
N GLU A 122 -12.73 -2.88 4.69
CA GLU A 122 -12.95 -1.99 3.56
C GLU A 122 -12.37 -2.57 2.27
N SER A 123 -11.16 -3.12 2.32
CA SER A 123 -10.56 -3.80 1.17
C SER A 123 -11.40 -4.98 0.68
N HIS A 124 -11.97 -5.77 1.60
CA HIS A 124 -12.86 -6.86 1.23
C HIS A 124 -14.12 -6.36 0.54
N ARG A 125 -14.68 -5.24 0.99
CA ARG A 125 -15.85 -4.62 0.38
C ARG A 125 -15.56 -4.13 -1.05
N VAL A 126 -14.50 -3.34 -1.22
CA VAL A 126 -14.21 -2.65 -2.50
C VAL A 126 -13.54 -3.55 -3.54
N LEU A 127 -12.91 -4.67 -3.15
CA LEU A 127 -12.37 -5.64 -4.10
C LEU A 127 -13.48 -6.44 -4.78
N LYS A 128 -13.30 -6.67 -6.08
CA LYS A 128 -14.08 -7.64 -6.85
C LYS A 128 -13.90 -9.05 -6.30
N ASP A 129 -14.82 -9.96 -6.65
CA ASP A 129 -14.69 -11.38 -6.27
C ASP A 129 -13.39 -11.96 -6.85
N GLY A 130 -12.56 -12.56 -6.00
CA GLY A 130 -11.23 -13.05 -6.38
C GLY A 130 -10.16 -11.97 -6.53
N GLY A 131 -10.48 -10.70 -6.31
CA GLY A 131 -9.51 -9.60 -6.28
C GLY A 131 -8.46 -9.77 -5.18
N CYS A 132 -7.35 -9.06 -5.28
CA CYS A 132 -6.21 -9.27 -4.40
C CYS A 132 -5.67 -8.00 -3.77
N ILE A 133 -5.19 -8.12 -2.53
CA ILE A 133 -4.28 -7.15 -1.92
C ILE A 133 -2.84 -7.60 -2.18
N TYR A 134 -1.99 -6.71 -2.64
CA TYR A 134 -0.54 -6.86 -2.70
C TYR A 134 0.07 -5.86 -1.72
N ALA A 135 0.68 -6.36 -0.67
CA ALA A 135 1.25 -5.54 0.40
C ALA A 135 2.73 -5.84 0.60
N ALA A 136 3.53 -4.78 0.68
CA ALA A 136 4.90 -4.81 1.15
C ALA A 136 4.96 -3.88 2.36
N ASP A 137 5.24 -4.39 3.57
CA ASP A 137 5.22 -3.55 4.74
C ASP A 137 6.23 -3.99 5.81
N LEU A 138 6.58 -3.03 6.69
CA LEU A 138 7.55 -3.21 7.74
C LEU A 138 6.91 -3.81 8.99
N SER A 139 7.61 -4.76 9.60
CA SER A 139 7.17 -5.30 10.88
C SER A 139 7.42 -4.32 12.03
N LYS A 140 6.63 -4.43 13.08
CA LYS A 140 6.85 -3.73 14.37
C LYS A 140 8.30 -3.80 14.84
N ARG A 141 8.97 -4.95 14.67
CA ARG A 141 10.38 -5.10 15.01
C ARG A 141 11.27 -4.17 14.19
N CYS A 142 11.02 -4.06 12.89
CA CYS A 142 11.77 -3.17 12.01
C CYS A 142 11.56 -1.70 12.43
N ILE A 143 10.31 -1.31 12.61
CA ILE A 143 9.95 0.06 13.00
C ILE A 143 10.60 0.46 14.32
N HIS A 144 10.56 -0.41 15.35
CA HIS A 144 11.25 -0.12 16.61
C HIS A 144 12.76 0.08 16.44
N MET A 145 13.41 -0.65 15.53
CA MET A 145 14.84 -0.43 15.22
C MET A 145 15.07 0.91 14.52
N VAL A 146 14.18 1.27 13.58
CA VAL A 146 14.23 2.57 12.89
C VAL A 146 13.99 3.70 13.88
N ASP A 147 12.96 3.63 14.71
CA ASP A 147 12.64 4.65 15.71
C ASP A 147 13.73 4.82 16.75
N ALA A 148 14.38 3.76 17.18
CA ALA A 148 15.51 3.83 18.10
C ALA A 148 16.72 4.58 17.51
N THR A 149 16.85 4.62 16.18
CA THR A 149 17.99 5.25 15.48
C THR A 149 17.63 6.63 14.90
N LEU A 150 16.48 6.75 14.25
CA LEU A 150 16.07 7.95 13.49
C LEU A 150 15.08 8.83 14.23
N HIS A 151 14.45 8.32 15.30
CA HIS A 151 13.46 9.03 16.14
C HIS A 151 12.27 9.55 15.30
N TRP A 152 11.72 8.72 14.41
CA TRP A 152 10.58 9.11 13.57
C TRP A 152 9.26 9.13 14.33
N GLY A 153 9.11 8.26 15.35
CA GLY A 153 8.00 8.35 16.32
C GLY A 153 6.68 7.77 15.81
N HIS A 154 6.73 6.54 15.30
CA HIS A 154 5.52 5.84 14.86
C HIS A 154 4.55 5.59 16.03
N ALA A 155 3.24 5.66 15.74
CA ALA A 155 2.21 5.34 16.70
C ALA A 155 2.19 3.82 16.98
N GLU A 156 2.31 3.41 18.24
CA GLU A 156 2.36 2.00 18.64
C GLU A 156 1.13 1.21 18.19
N GLU A 157 -0.04 1.86 18.12
CA GLU A 157 -1.32 1.30 17.71
C GLU A 157 -1.35 0.92 16.22
N ALA A 158 -0.52 1.58 15.41
CA ALA A 158 -0.40 1.29 13.98
C ALA A 158 0.53 0.10 13.69
N LEU A 159 1.36 -0.30 14.67
CA LEU A 159 2.38 -1.31 14.46
C LEU A 159 1.84 -2.73 14.60
N PHE A 160 2.32 -3.61 13.73
CA PHE A 160 1.97 -5.03 13.71
C PHE A 160 3.19 -5.92 13.47
N THR A 161 3.10 -7.16 13.94
CA THR A 161 3.98 -8.22 13.47
C THR A 161 3.48 -8.77 12.14
N LEU A 162 4.36 -9.31 11.30
CA LEU A 162 3.95 -9.92 10.03
C LEU A 162 2.95 -11.06 10.21
N LYS A 163 3.00 -11.72 11.37
CA LYS A 163 2.05 -12.78 11.73
C LYS A 163 0.67 -12.21 12.04
N GLU A 164 0.58 -11.17 12.87
CA GLU A 164 -0.68 -10.47 13.16
C GLU A 164 -1.33 -9.94 11.90
N PHE A 165 -0.54 -9.34 11.00
CA PHE A 165 -1.02 -8.82 9.72
C PHE A 165 -1.64 -9.92 8.85
N GLU A 166 -0.98 -11.07 8.72
CA GLU A 166 -1.52 -12.22 7.99
C GLU A 166 -2.76 -12.82 8.67
N GLU A 167 -2.77 -12.91 10.00
CA GLU A 167 -3.91 -13.44 10.76
C GLU A 167 -5.13 -12.51 10.65
N GLU A 168 -4.91 -11.20 10.65
CA GLU A 168 -5.99 -10.23 10.48
C GLU A 168 -6.59 -10.33 9.08
N ALA A 169 -5.78 -10.38 8.02
CA ALA A 169 -6.28 -10.60 6.67
C ALA A 169 -7.18 -11.84 6.58
N LYS A 170 -6.79 -12.95 7.22
CA LYS A 170 -7.60 -14.18 7.25
C LYS A 170 -8.94 -14.01 7.97
N LYS A 171 -8.99 -13.26 9.08
CA LYS A 171 -10.24 -12.99 9.81
C LYS A 171 -11.25 -12.23 8.94
N HIS A 172 -10.75 -11.40 8.03
CA HIS A 172 -11.57 -10.57 7.14
C HIS A 172 -11.81 -11.20 5.75
N GLY A 173 -11.72 -12.54 5.63
CA GLY A 173 -12.11 -13.27 4.42
C GLY A 173 -11.04 -13.25 3.32
N PHE A 174 -9.77 -13.13 3.68
CA PHE A 174 -8.68 -13.24 2.74
C PHE A 174 -7.87 -14.51 2.92
N ARG A 175 -7.48 -15.12 1.81
CA ARG A 175 -6.55 -16.24 1.78
C ARG A 175 -5.15 -15.76 1.38
N THR A 176 -4.12 -16.16 2.14
CA THR A 176 -2.73 -15.92 1.74
C THR A 176 -2.34 -16.81 0.57
N VAL A 177 -2.11 -16.22 -0.60
CA VAL A 177 -1.72 -16.94 -1.83
C VAL A 177 -0.21 -17.04 -1.97
N ARG A 178 0.49 -15.95 -1.66
CA ARG A 178 1.96 -15.84 -1.66
C ARG A 178 2.41 -14.99 -0.49
N LYS A 179 3.57 -15.33 0.04
CA LYS A 179 4.28 -14.48 1.02
C LYS A 179 5.78 -14.68 0.94
N ALA A 180 6.51 -13.65 1.27
CA ALA A 180 7.94 -13.66 1.52
C ALA A 180 8.26 -12.70 2.66
N ASN A 181 9.39 -12.86 3.31
CA ASN A 181 9.85 -11.90 4.30
C ASN A 181 11.39 -11.81 4.26
N ASP A 182 11.90 -10.65 4.64
CA ASP A 182 13.33 -10.42 4.83
C ASP A 182 13.66 -10.44 6.32
N LEU A 183 14.17 -11.58 6.81
CA LEU A 183 14.56 -11.81 8.21
C LEU A 183 13.49 -11.40 9.25
N GLY A 184 12.22 -11.35 8.82
CA GLY A 184 11.11 -10.89 9.66
C GLY A 184 11.07 -9.39 9.90
N LEU A 185 11.79 -8.60 9.11
CA LEU A 185 11.80 -7.14 9.18
C LEU A 185 10.78 -6.52 8.23
N GLU A 186 10.71 -7.00 7.00
CA GLU A 186 9.74 -6.61 5.99
C GLU A 186 9.00 -7.84 5.49
N GLY A 187 7.70 -7.70 5.23
CA GLY A 187 6.84 -8.74 4.70
C GLY A 187 6.23 -8.37 3.37
N TYR A 188 6.17 -9.34 2.47
CA TYR A 188 5.51 -9.24 1.18
C TYR A 188 4.38 -10.24 1.12
N PHE A 189 3.18 -9.80 0.78
CA PHE A 189 1.99 -10.62 0.79
C PHE A 189 1.16 -10.44 -0.48
N ARG A 190 0.57 -11.54 -0.93
CA ARG A 190 -0.61 -11.54 -1.78
C ARG A 190 -1.74 -12.20 -1.03
N PHE A 191 -2.73 -11.41 -0.68
CA PHE A 191 -3.98 -11.87 -0.10
C PHE A 191 -5.06 -11.86 -1.17
N GLN A 192 -5.81 -12.94 -1.31
CA GLN A 192 -6.92 -13.04 -2.25
C GLN A 192 -8.24 -13.10 -1.49
N LYS A 193 -9.20 -12.27 -1.91
CA LYS A 193 -10.58 -12.29 -1.41
C LYS A 193 -11.24 -13.62 -1.73
N GLU A 194 -11.84 -14.27 -0.70
CA GLU A 194 -12.60 -15.53 -0.80
C GLU A 194 -14.09 -15.28 -1.06
#